data_15e3253da4d3f2a90f199d7f42eea883
#
_entry.id   15e3253da4d3f2a90f199d7f42eea883
#
_cell.length_a   1.000
_cell.length_b   1.000
_cell.length_c   1.000
_cell.angle_alpha   90.00
_cell.angle_beta   90.00
_cell.angle_gamma   90.00
#
_symmetry.space_group_name_H-M   'P 1'
#
loop_
_entity.id
_entity.type
_entity.pdbx_description
1 polymer ?
#
loop_
_entity_poly.entity_id
_entity_poly.type
_entity_poly.pdbx_seq_one_letter_code
_entity_poly.pdbx_strand_id
1 'polypeptide(L)'
;MTGSKTRLVVLALFACAVLWPVLADAQITAVARSGATPPWDKGLQPVNAESYYNAIECGKQGGDDPPCVFWDTGLCKNDDFTLAFYSGYKQVAYEVWAAVRKKQPAPQPSYQAAQRTRVTIGVTPVRGSKNVFTDLVLKRGGKPVPTVARSVSGGTGQFTFDYPAWATTRSVTLELVGKSRTVSCVIPTAVLRQLR
;
A
#
# COMPACT_ATOMS: atom_id res chain seq x y z
N MET A 1 -77.38 -19.69 -42.57
CA MET A 1 -77.61 -18.30 -42.13
C MET A 1 -76.51 -18.01 -41.13
N THR A 2 -75.53 -17.24 -41.45
CA THR A 2 -74.72 -16.42 -40.60
C THR A 2 -73.37 -16.16 -41.27
N GLY A 3 -73.10 -14.96 -41.53
CA GLY A 3 -71.96 -14.48 -42.29
C GLY A 3 -70.67 -14.43 -41.50
N SER A 4 -69.69 -14.91 -42.14
CA SER A 4 -68.28 -14.78 -41.68
C SER A 4 -67.70 -13.44 -42.09
N LYS A 5 -67.35 -12.59 -41.16
CA LYS A 5 -66.59 -11.35 -41.41
C LYS A 5 -65.10 -11.60 -41.12
N THR A 6 -64.37 -11.77 -42.20
CA THR A 6 -62.90 -11.81 -42.18
C THR A 6 -62.37 -10.45 -41.79
N ARG A 7 -61.73 -10.36 -40.65
CA ARG A 7 -60.92 -9.17 -40.25
C ARG A 7 -59.43 -9.46 -40.49
N LEU A 8 -58.91 -8.72 -41.44
CA LEU A 8 -57.48 -8.64 -41.74
C LEU A 8 -56.78 -7.97 -40.57
N VAL A 9 -55.97 -8.68 -39.91
CA VAL A 9 -55.04 -8.13 -38.84
C VAL A 9 -53.70 -7.87 -39.51
N VAL A 10 -53.42 -6.62 -39.75
CA VAL A 10 -52.11 -6.15 -40.19
C VAL A 10 -51.15 -6.22 -38.97
N LEU A 11 -50.23 -7.16 -39.00
CA LEU A 11 -49.15 -7.27 -38.05
C LEU A 11 -48.09 -6.21 -38.37
N ALA A 12 -48.10 -5.10 -37.65
CA ALA A 12 -47.01 -4.16 -37.65
C ALA A 12 -45.84 -4.72 -36.79
N LEU A 13 -44.83 -5.19 -37.47
CA LEU A 13 -43.55 -5.56 -36.84
C LEU A 13 -42.83 -4.30 -36.36
N PHE A 14 -42.98 -3.98 -35.08
CA PHE A 14 -42.13 -3.02 -34.41
C PHE A 14 -40.77 -3.67 -34.13
N ALA A 15 -39.78 -3.36 -34.95
CA ALA A 15 -38.41 -3.65 -34.68
C ALA A 15 -37.94 -2.76 -33.52
N CYS A 16 -38.05 -3.24 -32.28
CA CYS A 16 -37.37 -2.64 -31.14
C CYS A 16 -35.86 -2.85 -31.29
N ALA A 17 -35.19 -1.89 -31.90
CA ALA A 17 -33.75 -1.77 -31.78
C ALA A 17 -33.41 -1.51 -30.31
N VAL A 18 -33.05 -2.55 -29.58
CA VAL A 18 -32.49 -2.46 -28.23
C VAL A 18 -31.11 -1.84 -28.36
N LEU A 19 -31.05 -0.52 -28.21
CA LEU A 19 -29.80 0.21 -27.95
C LEU A 19 -29.28 -0.24 -26.59
N TRP A 20 -28.44 -1.24 -26.58
CA TRP A 20 -27.62 -1.52 -25.41
C TRP A 20 -26.64 -0.35 -25.24
N PRO A 21 -26.64 0.34 -24.10
CA PRO A 21 -25.55 1.26 -23.80
C PRO A 21 -24.31 0.39 -23.71
N VAL A 22 -23.39 0.60 -24.63
CA VAL A 22 -22.01 0.18 -24.48
C VAL A 22 -21.52 0.90 -23.24
N LEU A 23 -21.49 0.20 -22.11
CA LEU A 23 -20.73 0.62 -20.95
C LEU A 23 -19.29 0.71 -21.45
N ALA A 24 -18.89 1.92 -21.82
CA ALA A 24 -17.50 2.22 -21.99
C ALA A 24 -16.85 1.91 -20.65
N ASP A 25 -16.17 0.75 -20.56
CA ASP A 25 -15.18 0.51 -19.56
C ASP A 25 -14.25 1.71 -19.59
N ALA A 26 -14.42 2.59 -18.62
CA ALA A 26 -13.45 3.60 -18.32
C ALA A 26 -12.21 2.83 -17.82
N GLN A 27 -11.46 2.28 -18.76
CA GLN A 27 -10.10 1.90 -18.52
C GLN A 27 -9.45 3.18 -18.02
N ILE A 28 -9.22 3.21 -16.72
CA ILE A 28 -8.26 4.14 -16.12
C ILE A 28 -6.93 3.73 -16.77
N THR A 29 -6.70 4.24 -17.96
CA THR A 29 -5.39 4.28 -18.55
C THR A 29 -4.57 5.07 -17.56
N ALA A 30 -3.79 4.35 -16.74
CA ALA A 30 -2.71 4.95 -16.00
C ALA A 30 -1.95 5.75 -17.06
N VAL A 31 -2.12 7.06 -17.03
CA VAL A 31 -1.37 7.97 -17.88
C VAL A 31 0.09 7.65 -17.55
N ALA A 32 0.73 6.90 -18.44
CA ALA A 32 2.16 6.71 -18.41
C ALA A 32 2.74 8.11 -18.49
N ARG A 33 3.07 8.68 -17.33
CA ARG A 33 3.78 9.93 -17.23
C ARG A 33 5.15 9.68 -17.85
N SER A 34 5.30 9.98 -19.13
CA SER A 34 6.59 10.16 -19.78
C SER A 34 7.23 11.40 -19.13
N GLY A 35 7.97 11.20 -18.08
CA GLY A 35 8.67 12.22 -17.33
C GLY A 35 9.57 11.55 -16.31
N ALA A 36 10.60 12.22 -15.85
CA ALA A 36 11.47 11.72 -14.79
C ALA A 36 10.60 11.30 -13.59
N THR A 37 10.82 10.08 -13.10
CA THR A 37 10.11 9.56 -11.90
C THR A 37 10.21 10.60 -10.80
N PRO A 38 9.08 11.07 -10.26
CA PRO A 38 9.12 12.06 -9.18
C PRO A 38 10.06 11.61 -8.06
N PRO A 39 10.76 12.52 -7.39
CA PRO A 39 11.72 12.15 -6.34
C PRO A 39 11.14 11.21 -5.28
N TRP A 40 9.87 11.37 -4.95
CA TRP A 40 9.16 10.51 -3.98
C TRP A 40 8.84 9.10 -4.49
N ASP A 41 8.92 8.84 -5.80
CA ASP A 41 8.73 7.51 -6.38
C ASP A 41 10.01 6.67 -6.41
N LYS A 42 11.06 7.14 -5.75
CA LYS A 42 12.36 6.45 -5.67
C LYS A 42 12.50 5.52 -4.46
N GLY A 43 11.39 5.19 -3.82
CA GLY A 43 11.37 4.32 -2.65
C GLY A 43 11.51 5.10 -1.34
N LEU A 44 11.79 4.37 -0.26
CA LEU A 44 11.95 4.94 1.08
C LEU A 44 13.10 5.94 1.13
N GLN A 45 12.78 7.18 1.45
CA GLN A 45 13.72 8.29 1.56
C GLN A 45 13.32 9.25 2.69
N PRO A 46 14.26 10.06 3.20
CA PRO A 46 13.93 11.16 4.09
C PRO A 46 12.91 12.10 3.44
N VAL A 47 11.96 12.57 4.23
CA VAL A 47 10.92 13.49 3.75
C VAL A 47 11.55 14.83 3.39
N ASN A 48 11.36 15.26 2.15
CA ASN A 48 11.63 16.63 1.70
C ASN A 48 10.32 17.43 1.64
N ALA A 49 10.38 18.74 1.33
CA ALA A 49 9.20 19.58 1.29
C ALA A 49 8.12 19.06 0.35
N GLU A 50 8.51 18.58 -0.84
CA GLU A 50 7.58 18.07 -1.83
C GLU A 50 6.89 16.78 -1.36
N SER A 51 7.64 15.80 -0.87
CA SER A 51 7.08 14.57 -0.34
C SER A 51 6.22 14.80 0.91
N TYR A 52 6.53 15.82 1.72
CA TYR A 52 5.72 16.21 2.86
C TYR A 52 4.33 16.70 2.43
N TYR A 53 4.25 17.62 1.48
CA TYR A 53 2.97 18.10 0.98
C TYR A 53 2.18 16.99 0.27
N ASN A 54 2.86 16.14 -0.47
CA ASN A 54 2.22 14.97 -1.09
C ASN A 54 1.66 13.98 -0.05
N ALA A 55 2.33 13.80 1.07
CA ALA A 55 1.82 12.97 2.17
C ALA A 55 0.54 13.57 2.80
N ILE A 56 0.50 14.90 2.96
CA ILE A 56 -0.69 15.61 3.43
C ILE A 56 -1.86 15.41 2.45
N GLU A 57 -1.63 15.66 1.16
CA GLU A 57 -2.68 15.50 0.15
C GLU A 57 -3.18 14.05 0.06
N CYS A 58 -2.28 13.08 0.17
CA CYS A 58 -2.65 11.68 0.21
C CYS A 58 -3.52 11.36 1.45
N GLY A 59 -3.16 11.87 2.62
CA GLY A 59 -3.97 11.69 3.83
C GLY A 59 -5.36 12.33 3.73
N LYS A 60 -5.50 13.45 3.01
CA LYS A 60 -6.78 14.14 2.77
C LYS A 60 -7.74 13.35 1.88
N GLN A 61 -7.26 12.43 1.06
CA GLN A 61 -8.12 11.62 0.20
C GLN A 61 -9.14 10.80 1.00
N GLY A 62 -8.86 10.55 2.27
CA GLY A 62 -9.80 9.92 3.18
C GLY A 62 -10.09 8.46 2.83
N GLY A 63 -11.29 8.00 3.21
CA GLY A 63 -11.71 6.61 3.03
C GLY A 63 -11.51 5.77 4.28
N ASP A 64 -11.98 4.52 4.24
CA ASP A 64 -11.86 3.60 5.38
C ASP A 64 -10.44 3.08 5.53
N ASP A 65 -9.75 2.86 4.41
CA ASP A 65 -8.36 2.43 4.38
C ASP A 65 -7.42 3.60 4.07
N PRO A 66 -6.30 3.75 4.81
CA PRO A 66 -5.34 4.82 4.57
C PRO A 66 -4.56 4.59 3.26
N PRO A 67 -4.89 5.28 2.15
CA PRO A 67 -4.44 4.91 0.81
C PRO A 67 -2.94 5.02 0.61
N CYS A 68 -2.27 5.86 1.41
CA CYS A 68 -0.83 6.11 1.27
C CYS A 68 0.05 5.34 2.25
N VAL A 69 -0.54 4.57 3.15
CA VAL A 69 0.21 3.88 4.22
C VAL A 69 0.07 2.36 4.19
N PHE A 70 -0.67 1.81 3.24
CA PHE A 70 -0.98 0.37 3.24
C PHE A 70 -0.06 -0.47 2.33
N TRP A 71 0.99 0.09 1.74
CA TRP A 71 1.91 -0.63 0.86
C TRP A 71 2.57 -1.85 1.51
N ASP A 72 2.65 -1.85 2.80
CA ASP A 72 3.22 -2.93 3.59
C ASP A 72 2.20 -4.03 3.94
N THR A 73 0.89 -3.79 3.83
CA THR A 73 -0.14 -4.78 4.19
C THR A 73 -0.11 -6.04 3.33
N GLY A 74 0.41 -5.95 2.10
CA GLY A 74 0.59 -7.08 1.19
C GLY A 74 2.03 -7.60 1.11
N LEU A 75 3.00 -6.92 1.76
CA LEU A 75 4.39 -7.34 1.73
C LEU A 75 4.59 -8.59 2.59
N CYS A 76 5.38 -9.51 2.08
CA CYS A 76 5.67 -10.76 2.79
C CYS A 76 4.42 -11.50 3.25
N LYS A 77 3.37 -11.54 2.44
CA LYS A 77 2.14 -12.24 2.80
C LYS A 77 2.44 -13.70 3.17
N ASN A 78 2.20 -14.02 4.42
CA ASN A 78 2.41 -15.35 4.99
C ASN A 78 1.45 -15.58 6.17
N ASP A 79 1.41 -16.80 6.68
CA ASP A 79 0.47 -17.20 7.73
C ASP A 79 0.96 -16.90 9.15
N ASP A 80 2.20 -16.47 9.30
CA ASP A 80 2.81 -16.28 10.62
C ASP A 80 2.89 -14.83 11.06
N PHE A 81 3.31 -13.92 10.15
CA PHE A 81 3.66 -12.55 10.50
C PHE A 81 3.13 -11.54 9.50
N THR A 82 2.77 -10.37 9.99
CA THR A 82 2.50 -9.17 9.20
C THR A 82 3.57 -8.13 9.45
N LEU A 83 3.84 -7.33 8.41
CA LEU A 83 4.82 -6.25 8.46
C LEU A 83 4.14 -4.89 8.35
N ALA A 84 4.70 -3.91 9.04
CA ALA A 84 4.37 -2.50 8.89
C ALA A 84 5.65 -1.68 8.79
N PHE A 85 5.72 -0.79 7.80
CA PHE A 85 6.84 0.13 7.63
C PHE A 85 6.46 1.51 8.16
N TYR A 86 7.24 2.03 9.08
CA TYR A 86 7.07 3.37 9.65
C TYR A 86 8.13 4.31 9.08
N SER A 87 7.74 5.08 8.09
CA SER A 87 8.55 6.15 7.50
C SER A 87 8.01 7.53 7.90
N GLY A 88 8.77 8.59 7.66
CA GLY A 88 8.30 9.96 7.87
C GLY A 88 7.11 10.30 6.98
N TYR A 89 7.12 9.85 5.72
CA TYR A 89 6.01 10.04 4.79
C TYR A 89 4.70 9.42 5.33
N LYS A 90 4.76 8.15 5.72
CA LYS A 90 3.58 7.43 6.25
C LYS A 90 3.05 8.06 7.53
N GLN A 91 3.94 8.55 8.38
CA GLN A 91 3.51 9.24 9.60
C GLN A 91 2.67 10.46 9.29
N VAL A 92 3.15 11.33 8.38
CA VAL A 92 2.42 12.53 7.97
C VAL A 92 1.07 12.17 7.34
N ALA A 93 1.07 11.24 6.38
CA ALA A 93 -0.15 10.80 5.72
C ALA A 93 -1.16 10.19 6.69
N TYR A 94 -0.71 9.39 7.63
CA TYR A 94 -1.56 8.74 8.63
C TYR A 94 -2.18 9.74 9.61
N GLU A 95 -1.42 10.72 10.10
CA GLU A 95 -1.93 11.74 11.02
C GLU A 95 -3.05 12.55 10.36
N VAL A 96 -2.87 12.94 9.10
CA VAL A 96 -3.89 13.66 8.33
C VAL A 96 -5.11 12.78 8.08
N TRP A 97 -4.91 11.56 7.60
CA TRP A 97 -5.99 10.61 7.35
C TRP A 97 -6.81 10.32 8.61
N ALA A 98 -6.15 10.09 9.75
CA ALA A 98 -6.83 9.78 11.00
C ALA A 98 -7.72 10.93 11.49
N ALA A 99 -7.34 12.19 11.25
CA ALA A 99 -8.15 13.34 11.57
C ALA A 99 -9.34 13.48 10.61
N VAL A 100 -9.10 13.39 9.30
CA VAL A 100 -10.15 13.47 8.27
C VAL A 100 -11.21 12.37 8.47
N ARG A 101 -10.79 11.14 8.77
CA ARG A 101 -11.70 10.04 9.09
C ARG A 101 -12.59 10.34 10.30
N LYS A 102 -12.09 11.08 11.28
CA LYS A 102 -12.86 11.54 12.45
C LYS A 102 -13.67 12.82 12.17
N LYS A 103 -13.74 13.26 10.90
CA LYS A 103 -14.40 14.50 10.49
C LYS A 103 -13.81 15.74 11.19
N GLN A 104 -12.54 15.69 11.55
CA GLN A 104 -11.77 16.79 12.10
C GLN A 104 -11.05 17.55 10.97
N PRO A 105 -10.72 18.84 11.15
CA PRO A 105 -9.87 19.55 10.22
C PRO A 105 -8.54 18.81 10.01
N ALA A 106 -8.06 18.78 8.77
CA ALA A 106 -6.78 18.17 8.45
C ALA A 106 -5.65 18.89 9.22
N PRO A 107 -4.90 18.20 10.07
CA PRO A 107 -3.78 18.82 10.77
C PRO A 107 -2.65 19.13 9.80
N GLN A 108 -1.72 19.96 10.25
CA GLN A 108 -0.44 20.16 9.60
C GLN A 108 0.64 19.53 10.49
N PRO A 109 1.01 18.25 10.27
CA PRO A 109 2.02 17.57 11.06
C PRO A 109 3.37 18.31 11.04
N SER A 110 4.19 18.12 12.06
CA SER A 110 5.51 18.76 12.10
C SER A 110 6.40 18.27 10.96
N TYR A 111 6.79 19.18 10.07
CA TYR A 111 7.75 18.89 9.00
C TYR A 111 9.10 18.43 9.55
N GLN A 112 9.58 19.10 10.61
CA GLN A 112 10.84 18.72 11.26
C GLN A 112 10.79 17.31 11.85
N ALA A 113 9.67 16.92 12.46
CA ALA A 113 9.49 15.57 12.98
C ALA A 113 9.39 14.51 11.86
N ALA A 114 8.89 14.89 10.68
CA ALA A 114 8.78 14.04 9.50
C ALA A 114 10.13 13.78 8.81
N GLN A 115 11.11 14.65 9.00
CA GLN A 115 12.46 14.51 8.42
C GLN A 115 13.30 13.43 9.12
N ARG A 116 12.71 12.27 9.31
CA ARG A 116 13.41 11.11 9.89
C ARG A 116 14.45 10.59 8.93
N THR A 117 15.58 10.17 9.48
CA THR A 117 16.68 9.54 8.71
C THR A 117 16.62 8.03 8.70
N ARG A 118 15.58 7.44 9.30
CA ARG A 118 15.46 6.01 9.57
C ARG A 118 14.07 5.49 9.32
N VAL A 119 14.00 4.20 8.97
CA VAL A 119 12.76 3.46 8.78
C VAL A 119 12.66 2.38 9.85
N THR A 120 11.52 2.29 10.50
CA THR A 120 11.23 1.23 11.45
C THR A 120 10.26 0.22 10.83
N ILE A 121 10.61 -1.06 10.91
CA ILE A 121 9.72 -2.16 10.58
C ILE A 121 9.09 -2.66 11.87
N GLY A 122 7.77 -2.68 11.91
CA GLY A 122 6.99 -3.41 12.90
C GLY A 122 6.66 -4.81 12.37
N VAL A 123 6.82 -5.82 13.22
CA VAL A 123 6.41 -7.19 12.94
C VAL A 123 5.40 -7.61 13.99
N THR A 124 4.25 -8.10 13.54
CA THR A 124 3.19 -8.61 14.42
C THR A 124 2.77 -10.01 13.98
N PRO A 125 2.43 -10.91 14.92
CA PRO A 125 1.93 -12.22 14.56
C PRO A 125 0.55 -12.12 13.90
N VAL A 126 0.32 -12.95 12.89
CA VAL A 126 -1.02 -13.16 12.33
C VAL A 126 -1.89 -13.84 13.40
N ARG A 127 -3.15 -13.44 13.48
CA ARG A 127 -4.09 -14.03 14.44
C ARG A 127 -4.17 -15.55 14.25
N GLY A 128 -3.87 -16.29 15.32
CA GLY A 128 -3.87 -17.76 15.30
C GLY A 128 -2.53 -18.39 14.93
N SER A 129 -1.51 -17.63 14.51
CA SER A 129 -0.17 -18.16 14.33
C SER A 129 0.38 -18.69 15.65
N LYS A 130 0.99 -19.88 15.59
CA LYS A 130 1.72 -20.49 16.71
C LYS A 130 3.21 -20.20 16.67
N ASN A 131 3.68 -19.58 15.60
CA ASN A 131 5.09 -19.23 15.40
C ASN A 131 5.40 -17.92 16.11
N VAL A 132 5.97 -18.00 17.29
CA VAL A 132 6.32 -16.82 18.10
C VAL A 132 7.52 -16.11 17.47
N PHE A 133 7.35 -14.84 17.12
CA PHE A 133 8.41 -14.02 16.55
C PHE A 133 9.56 -13.80 17.54
N THR A 134 10.79 -13.89 17.06
CA THR A 134 12.01 -13.73 17.88
C THR A 134 13.00 -12.73 17.32
N ASP A 135 13.12 -12.61 15.99
CA ASP A 135 14.08 -11.69 15.36
C ASP A 135 13.70 -11.36 13.90
N LEU A 136 14.29 -10.29 13.38
CA LEU A 136 14.24 -9.91 11.98
C LEU A 136 15.66 -9.66 11.47
N VAL A 137 16.01 -10.31 10.38
CA VAL A 137 17.27 -10.08 9.66
C VAL A 137 16.95 -9.50 8.29
N LEU A 138 17.43 -8.30 8.03
CA LEU A 138 17.40 -7.70 6.70
C LEU A 138 18.70 -8.05 5.99
N LYS A 139 18.60 -8.61 4.78
CA LYS A 139 19.75 -8.93 3.92
C LYS A 139 19.67 -8.16 2.61
N ARG A 140 20.82 -7.70 2.15
CA ARG A 140 20.97 -7.05 0.86
C ARG A 140 22.12 -7.67 0.09
N GLY A 141 21.82 -8.23 -1.08
CA GLY A 141 22.80 -9.02 -1.83
C GLY A 141 23.37 -10.20 -1.02
N GLY A 142 22.51 -10.85 -0.22
CA GLY A 142 22.87 -11.98 0.64
C GLY A 142 23.59 -11.62 1.95
N LYS A 143 24.00 -10.35 2.13
CA LYS A 143 24.72 -9.89 3.33
C LYS A 143 23.74 -9.25 4.31
N PRO A 144 23.83 -9.54 5.62
CA PRO A 144 23.00 -8.88 6.62
C PRO A 144 23.32 -7.38 6.70
N VAL A 145 22.26 -6.58 6.89
CA VAL A 145 22.34 -5.14 7.11
C VAL A 145 22.22 -4.88 8.60
N PRO A 146 23.11 -4.07 9.19
CA PRO A 146 23.05 -3.74 10.60
C PRO A 146 21.72 -3.09 10.99
N THR A 147 21.14 -3.54 12.09
CA THR A 147 19.97 -2.91 12.71
C THR A 147 20.47 -1.81 13.66
N VAL A 148 19.92 -0.61 13.53
CA VAL A 148 20.28 0.54 14.38
C VAL A 148 19.65 0.43 15.77
N ALA A 149 18.40 -0.02 15.83
CA ALA A 149 17.68 -0.28 17.07
C ALA A 149 16.74 -1.45 16.89
N ARG A 150 16.58 -2.24 17.93
CA ARG A 150 15.63 -3.36 17.95
C ARG A 150 14.92 -3.47 19.28
N SER A 151 13.66 -3.88 19.23
CA SER A 151 12.86 -4.25 20.40
C SER A 151 11.99 -5.43 20.03
N VAL A 152 11.98 -6.46 20.84
CA VAL A 152 11.11 -7.64 20.69
C VAL A 152 10.44 -7.92 22.03
N SER A 153 9.10 -7.94 22.03
CA SER A 153 8.32 -8.20 23.24
C SER A 153 6.99 -8.84 22.87
N GLY A 154 6.57 -9.84 23.64
CA GLY A 154 5.26 -10.48 23.45
C GLY A 154 5.02 -11.09 22.06
N GLY A 155 6.08 -11.50 21.36
CA GLY A 155 5.99 -12.02 19.99
C GLY A 155 5.84 -10.96 18.90
N THR A 156 5.89 -9.68 19.24
CA THR A 156 5.98 -8.55 18.31
C THR A 156 7.40 -8.00 18.27
N GLY A 157 7.76 -7.32 17.18
CA GLY A 157 9.09 -6.73 17.05
C GLY A 157 9.08 -5.38 16.35
N GLN A 158 10.06 -4.54 16.69
CA GLN A 158 10.34 -3.29 16.01
C GLN A 158 11.84 -3.23 15.70
N PHE A 159 12.18 -2.96 14.44
CA PHE A 159 13.55 -2.95 13.94
C PHE A 159 13.76 -1.69 13.12
N THR A 160 14.75 -0.91 13.48
CA THR A 160 15.07 0.36 12.83
C THR A 160 16.31 0.23 11.98
N PHE A 161 16.25 0.71 10.76
CA PHE A 161 17.32 0.71 9.77
C PHE A 161 17.52 2.10 9.19
N ASP A 162 18.74 2.41 8.79
CA ASP A 162 19.04 3.61 8.02
C ASP A 162 18.49 3.50 6.58
N TYR A 163 18.14 4.61 5.96
CA TYR A 163 17.57 4.62 4.59
C TYR A 163 18.41 3.90 3.53
N PRO A 164 19.76 3.91 3.55
CA PRO A 164 20.55 3.17 2.56
C PRO A 164 20.28 1.67 2.52
N ALA A 165 19.75 1.09 3.61
CA ALA A 165 19.32 -0.31 3.65
C ALA A 165 18.22 -0.60 2.59
N TRP A 166 17.43 0.39 2.27
CA TRP A 166 16.26 0.33 1.37
C TRP A 166 16.52 0.85 -0.04
N ALA A 167 17.78 1.15 -0.37
CA ALA A 167 18.11 1.65 -1.70
C ALA A 167 17.63 0.70 -2.80
N THR A 168 16.98 1.25 -3.81
CA THR A 168 16.25 0.53 -4.86
C THR A 168 17.14 -0.13 -5.94
N THR A 169 18.45 -0.16 -5.72
CA THR A 169 19.41 -0.73 -6.68
C THR A 169 19.49 -2.25 -6.66
N ARG A 170 19.07 -2.88 -5.56
CA ARG A 170 19.03 -4.34 -5.38
C ARG A 170 17.82 -4.74 -4.55
N SER A 171 17.33 -5.96 -4.74
CA SER A 171 16.32 -6.55 -3.88
C SER A 171 16.81 -6.66 -2.43
N VAL A 172 15.85 -6.62 -1.52
CA VAL A 172 16.04 -6.82 -0.10
C VAL A 172 15.37 -8.12 0.30
N THR A 173 16.03 -8.91 1.14
CA THR A 173 15.43 -10.10 1.74
C THR A 173 15.21 -9.84 3.22
N LEU A 174 13.99 -10.05 3.69
CA LEU A 174 13.64 -10.05 5.11
C LEU A 174 13.52 -11.49 5.57
N GLU A 175 14.22 -11.86 6.62
CA GLU A 175 14.06 -13.13 7.33
C GLU A 175 13.34 -12.85 8.65
N LEU A 176 12.11 -13.29 8.74
CA LEU A 176 11.28 -13.20 9.93
C LEU A 176 11.51 -14.47 10.74
N VAL A 177 12.32 -14.36 11.79
CA VAL A 177 12.71 -15.51 12.59
C VAL A 177 11.66 -15.76 13.66
N GLY A 178 11.07 -16.92 13.63
CA GLY A 178 10.18 -17.41 14.68
C GLY A 178 10.76 -18.59 15.42
N LYS A 179 10.17 -18.95 16.55
CA LYS A 179 10.62 -20.10 17.36
C LYS A 179 10.54 -21.43 16.61
N SER A 180 9.54 -21.62 15.77
CA SER A 180 9.30 -22.86 15.05
C SER A 180 9.85 -22.85 13.64
N ARG A 181 9.84 -21.71 12.95
CA ARG A 181 10.38 -21.56 11.58
C ARG A 181 10.74 -20.14 11.26
N THR A 182 11.62 -19.96 10.28
CA THR A 182 11.92 -18.68 9.67
C THR A 182 11.13 -18.51 8.39
N VAL A 183 10.51 -17.36 8.21
CA VAL A 183 9.83 -16.95 6.97
C VAL A 183 10.75 -16.00 6.22
N SER A 184 11.13 -16.38 5.00
CA SER A 184 11.95 -15.53 4.14
C SER A 184 11.10 -14.84 3.09
N CYS A 185 11.32 -13.55 2.89
CA CYS A 185 10.57 -12.71 1.99
C CYS A 185 11.51 -11.83 1.18
N VAL A 186 11.42 -11.92 -0.13
CA VAL A 186 12.20 -11.08 -1.05
C VAL A 186 11.33 -9.91 -1.50
N ILE A 187 11.82 -8.69 -1.25
CA ILE A 187 11.21 -7.45 -1.75
C ILE A 187 11.98 -7.04 -3.01
N PRO A 188 11.38 -7.19 -4.19
CA PRO A 188 12.04 -6.84 -5.46
C PRO A 188 12.21 -5.32 -5.59
N THR A 189 13.15 -4.91 -6.42
CA THR A 189 13.45 -3.49 -6.66
C THR A 189 12.24 -2.68 -7.15
N ALA A 190 11.36 -3.30 -7.93
CA ALA A 190 10.12 -2.65 -8.39
C ALA A 190 9.20 -2.27 -7.21
N VAL A 191 9.08 -3.15 -6.22
CA VAL A 191 8.29 -2.89 -5.00
C VAL A 191 9.02 -1.88 -4.11
N LEU A 192 10.34 -1.99 -3.94
CA LEU A 192 11.13 -1.03 -3.16
C LEU A 192 10.97 0.42 -3.66
N ARG A 193 10.81 0.61 -4.98
CA ARG A 193 10.58 1.95 -5.57
C ARG A 193 9.22 2.54 -5.19
N GLN A 194 8.26 1.71 -4.83
CA GLN A 194 6.90 2.11 -4.49
C GLN A 194 6.70 2.30 -2.97
N LEU A 195 7.63 1.80 -2.14
CA LEU A 195 7.59 2.02 -0.69
C LEU A 195 7.77 3.50 -0.35
N ARG A 196 7.02 3.97 0.65
CA ARG A 196 7.02 5.38 1.11
C ARG A 196 7.09 5.48 2.61
#